data_ab78e6228f8073515244e9e885387e79
#
_entry.id   ab78e6228f8073515244e9e885387e79
#
_cell.length_a   1.000
_cell.length_b   1.000
_cell.length_c   1.000
_cell.angle_alpha   90.00
_cell.angle_beta   90.00
_cell.angle_gamma   90.00
#
_symmetry.space_group_name_H-M   'P 1'
#
loop_
_entity.id
_entity.type
_entity.pdbx_description
1 polymer ?
#
loop_
_entity_poly.entity_id
_entity_poly.type
_entity_poly.pdbx_seq_one_letter_code
_entity_poly.pdbx_strand_id
1 'polypeptide(L)'
;MATKIRLQRHGRKSYAFYSIVIADVRAPRDGKFIEKIGTYNPNTNPATVDLKFDRALDWVLKGAQPTDTVRNILSREGVYMKKHLLGGVAKGAFGEAEAEAKFEAWKNNKQSGLAALKAKEDEAKKAEAKARLEAEKKVNEVKAKALAEKKAAEEAAKAAAETPAEAEATEAPAEEAPATEAAAE
;
A
#
# COMPACT_ATOMS: atom_id res chain seq x y z
N MET A 1 30.47 11.44 -24.71
CA MET A 1 29.93 10.22 -24.06
C MET A 1 28.41 10.34 -24.02
N ALA A 2 27.68 9.27 -24.32
CA ALA A 2 26.21 9.32 -24.30
C ALA A 2 25.72 9.15 -22.86
N THR A 3 24.97 10.13 -22.37
CA THR A 3 24.36 10.13 -21.04
C THR A 3 22.92 9.65 -21.13
N LYS A 4 22.54 8.68 -20.30
CA LYS A 4 21.18 8.16 -20.23
C LYS A 4 20.50 8.49 -18.90
N ILE A 5 19.19 8.73 -18.96
CA ILE A 5 18.32 8.78 -17.80
C ILE A 5 17.66 7.41 -17.67
N ARG A 6 17.91 6.71 -16.57
CA ARG A 6 17.46 5.33 -16.37
C ARG A 6 17.04 5.04 -14.94
N LEU A 7 16.38 3.91 -14.74
CA LEU A 7 16.00 3.42 -13.42
C LEU A 7 17.10 2.52 -12.86
N GLN A 8 17.54 2.80 -11.64
CA GLN A 8 18.31 1.89 -10.78
C GLN A 8 17.37 1.16 -9.84
N ARG A 9 17.52 -0.15 -9.71
CA ARG A 9 16.68 -0.95 -8.84
C ARG A 9 17.26 -1.02 -7.44
N HIS A 10 16.42 -0.71 -6.46
CA HIS A 10 16.67 -0.85 -5.03
C HIS A 10 15.50 -1.62 -4.38
N GLY A 11 15.51 -1.75 -3.05
CA GLY A 11 14.47 -2.42 -2.30
C GLY A 11 14.72 -3.91 -2.11
N ARG A 12 13.74 -4.59 -1.54
CA ARG A 12 13.81 -6.02 -1.19
C ARG A 12 13.51 -6.92 -2.38
N LYS A 13 13.75 -8.23 -2.22
CA LYS A 13 13.17 -9.27 -3.08
C LYS A 13 11.64 -9.12 -3.02
N SER A 14 10.95 -9.13 -4.14
CA SER A 14 9.50 -8.95 -4.29
C SER A 14 8.94 -7.54 -4.01
N TYR A 15 9.72 -6.59 -3.47
CA TYR A 15 9.30 -5.20 -3.26
C TYR A 15 10.31 -4.24 -3.90
N ALA A 16 10.16 -4.02 -5.20
CA ALA A 16 11.08 -3.18 -5.97
C ALA A 16 10.80 -1.69 -5.72
N PHE A 17 11.87 -0.94 -5.52
CA PHE A 17 11.89 0.51 -5.44
C PHE A 17 12.95 1.03 -6.40
N TYR A 18 12.67 2.09 -7.13
CA TYR A 18 13.56 2.57 -8.17
C TYR A 18 14.04 3.99 -7.90
N SER A 19 15.33 4.24 -8.16
CA SER A 19 15.89 5.58 -8.26
C SER A 19 16.00 5.99 -9.71
N ILE A 20 15.54 7.20 -10.04
CA ILE A 20 15.72 7.79 -11.38
C ILE A 20 17.07 8.48 -11.37
N VAL A 21 18.00 8.02 -12.19
CA VAL A 21 19.39 8.47 -12.19
C VAL A 21 19.87 8.84 -13.60
N ILE A 22 20.82 9.75 -13.60
CA ILE A 22 21.61 10.11 -14.78
C ILE A 22 22.90 9.28 -14.72
N ALA A 23 23.15 8.49 -15.74
CA ALA A 23 24.35 7.65 -15.77
C ALA A 23 24.93 7.55 -17.19
N ASP A 24 26.20 7.20 -17.28
CA ASP A 24 26.84 6.84 -18.54
C ASP A 24 26.21 5.54 -19.09
N VAL A 25 26.11 5.46 -20.41
CA VAL A 25 25.57 4.29 -21.12
C VAL A 25 26.35 3.02 -20.78
N ARG A 26 27.65 3.12 -20.56
CA ARG A 26 28.55 1.99 -20.30
C ARG A 26 28.46 1.46 -18.88
N ALA A 27 27.95 2.28 -17.92
CA ALA A 27 27.86 1.88 -16.54
C ALA A 27 26.81 0.76 -16.33
N PRO A 28 27.03 -0.22 -15.43
CA PRO A 28 26.04 -1.24 -15.10
C PRO A 28 24.77 -0.60 -14.51
N ARG A 29 23.63 -1.33 -14.55
CA ARG A 29 22.32 -0.80 -14.16
C ARG A 29 22.33 -0.17 -12.77
N ASP A 30 22.84 -0.86 -11.77
CA ASP A 30 22.82 -0.46 -10.35
C ASP A 30 24.21 0.08 -9.90
N GLY A 31 25.09 0.42 -10.85
CA GLY A 31 26.44 0.92 -10.58
C GLY A 31 26.51 2.44 -10.42
N LYS A 32 27.71 2.98 -10.72
CA LYS A 32 27.98 4.44 -10.59
C LYS A 32 27.04 5.26 -11.46
N PHE A 33 26.49 6.31 -10.88
CA PHE A 33 25.66 7.30 -11.56
C PHE A 33 26.24 8.71 -11.36
N ILE A 34 25.85 9.66 -12.21
CA ILE A 34 26.29 11.06 -12.16
C ILE A 34 25.44 11.82 -11.15
N GLU A 35 24.11 11.73 -11.28
CA GLU A 35 23.16 12.43 -10.42
C GLU A 35 21.88 11.62 -10.25
N LYS A 36 21.30 11.64 -9.03
CA LYS A 36 19.97 11.13 -8.74
C LYS A 36 18.96 12.27 -8.81
N ILE A 37 18.01 12.17 -9.73
CA ILE A 37 16.99 13.19 -9.97
C ILE A 37 15.64 12.86 -9.36
N GLY A 38 15.43 11.61 -8.91
CA GLY A 38 14.16 11.27 -8.27
C GLY A 38 14.06 9.82 -7.84
N THR A 39 12.85 9.46 -7.40
CA THR A 39 12.47 8.10 -7.02
C THR A 39 11.16 7.70 -7.69
N TYR A 40 10.99 6.40 -7.91
CA TYR A 40 9.80 5.81 -8.48
C TYR A 40 9.40 4.57 -7.69
N ASN A 41 8.19 4.58 -7.15
CA ASN A 41 7.60 3.46 -6.44
C ASN A 41 6.42 2.89 -7.23
N PRO A 42 6.55 1.71 -7.85
CA PRO A 42 5.46 1.06 -8.58
C PRO A 42 4.47 0.32 -7.68
N ASN A 43 4.80 0.10 -6.39
CA ASN A 43 3.99 -0.74 -5.50
C ASN A 43 2.77 0.01 -4.93
N THR A 44 2.65 1.30 -5.18
CA THR A 44 1.49 2.11 -4.83
C THR A 44 0.54 2.23 -6.02
N ASN A 45 -0.75 2.32 -5.77
CA ASN A 45 -1.73 2.60 -6.79
C ASN A 45 -2.44 3.94 -6.46
N PRO A 46 -2.29 4.97 -7.29
CA PRO A 46 -1.38 5.09 -8.44
C PRO A 46 0.10 5.12 -8.02
N ALA A 47 0.99 4.69 -8.94
CA ALA A 47 2.43 4.67 -8.70
C ALA A 47 2.96 6.05 -8.30
N THR A 48 3.76 6.10 -7.22
CA THR A 48 4.30 7.35 -6.67
C THR A 48 5.61 7.70 -7.36
N VAL A 49 5.70 8.94 -7.82
CA VAL A 49 6.92 9.53 -8.41
C VAL A 49 7.29 10.76 -7.59
N ASP A 50 8.54 10.81 -7.14
CA ASP A 50 9.13 12.00 -6.55
C ASP A 50 10.29 12.42 -7.47
N LEU A 51 10.17 13.59 -8.10
CA LEU A 51 11.06 14.05 -9.14
C LEU A 51 11.52 15.50 -8.87
N LYS A 52 12.82 15.74 -8.91
CA LYS A 52 13.41 17.07 -8.97
C LYS A 52 13.21 17.64 -10.39
N PHE A 53 12.08 18.32 -10.58
CA PHE A 53 11.59 18.74 -11.89
C PHE A 53 12.62 19.58 -12.68
N ASP A 54 13.22 20.58 -12.05
CA ASP A 54 14.15 21.48 -12.70
C ASP A 54 15.42 20.77 -13.17
N ARG A 55 15.94 19.85 -12.34
CA ARG A 55 17.11 19.05 -12.70
C ARG A 55 16.82 18.09 -13.84
N ALA A 56 15.62 17.47 -13.82
CA ALA A 56 15.18 16.60 -14.90
C ALA A 56 15.05 17.37 -16.23
N LEU A 57 14.50 18.59 -16.19
CA LEU A 57 14.35 19.44 -17.34
C LEU A 57 15.73 19.83 -17.91
N ASP A 58 16.66 20.28 -17.06
CA ASP A 58 18.03 20.65 -17.44
C ASP A 58 18.73 19.51 -18.20
N TRP A 59 18.67 18.30 -17.66
CA TRP A 59 19.31 17.14 -18.30
C TRP A 59 18.68 16.77 -19.63
N VAL A 60 17.36 16.89 -19.74
CA VAL A 60 16.63 16.65 -20.99
C VAL A 60 16.94 17.72 -22.04
N LEU A 61 17.15 18.98 -21.62
CA LEU A 61 17.58 20.08 -22.50
C LEU A 61 19.03 19.90 -22.97
N LYS A 62 19.93 19.42 -22.10
CA LYS A 62 21.33 19.08 -22.41
C LYS A 62 21.45 17.84 -23.31
N GLY A 63 20.35 17.17 -23.62
CA GLY A 63 20.32 16.02 -24.54
C GLY A 63 20.51 14.65 -23.90
N ALA A 64 20.36 14.51 -22.58
CA ALA A 64 20.36 13.20 -21.95
C ALA A 64 19.19 12.33 -22.49
N GLN A 65 19.49 11.09 -22.87
CA GLN A 65 18.54 10.18 -23.50
C GLN A 65 17.83 9.34 -22.42
N PRO A 66 16.51 9.48 -22.20
CA PRO A 66 15.78 8.61 -21.31
C PRO A 66 15.51 7.24 -21.89
N THR A 67 15.44 6.23 -21.05
CA THR A 67 14.85 4.93 -21.41
C THR A 67 13.33 5.07 -21.58
N ASP A 68 12.67 4.14 -22.26
CA ASP A 68 11.23 4.25 -22.56
C ASP A 68 10.37 4.38 -21.30
N THR A 69 10.66 3.60 -20.26
CA THR A 69 9.95 3.71 -18.96
C THR A 69 10.14 5.10 -18.34
N VAL A 70 11.36 5.61 -18.30
CA VAL A 70 11.64 6.95 -17.77
C VAL A 70 10.99 8.03 -18.63
N ARG A 71 10.96 7.87 -19.95
CA ARG A 71 10.28 8.78 -20.87
C ARG A 71 8.79 8.92 -20.51
N ASN A 72 8.13 7.78 -20.24
CA ASN A 72 6.74 7.78 -19.82
C ASN A 72 6.55 8.49 -18.46
N ILE A 73 7.44 8.24 -17.49
CA ILE A 73 7.41 8.92 -16.19
C ILE A 73 7.58 10.43 -16.37
N LEU A 74 8.60 10.88 -17.08
CA LEU A 74 8.87 12.31 -17.34
C LEU A 74 7.74 13.00 -18.13
N SER A 75 7.06 12.25 -19.01
CA SER A 75 5.88 12.75 -19.73
C SER A 75 4.68 12.93 -18.80
N ARG A 76 4.49 12.01 -17.85
CA ARG A 76 3.41 12.12 -16.83
C ARG A 76 3.62 13.30 -15.92
N GLU A 77 4.86 13.56 -15.48
CA GLU A 77 5.24 14.69 -14.64
C GLU A 77 5.28 16.03 -15.40
N GLY A 78 5.25 16.01 -16.72
CA GLY A 78 5.17 17.22 -17.55
C GLY A 78 6.51 17.80 -18.00
N VAL A 79 7.63 17.12 -17.77
CA VAL A 79 8.96 17.59 -18.20
C VAL A 79 9.03 17.81 -19.72
N TYR A 80 8.44 16.89 -20.47
CA TYR A 80 8.38 17.03 -21.94
C TYR A 80 7.44 18.14 -22.40
N MET A 81 6.35 18.39 -21.66
CA MET A 81 5.45 19.51 -21.94
C MET A 81 6.17 20.85 -21.73
N LYS A 82 6.87 21.01 -20.61
CA LYS A 82 7.67 22.23 -20.35
C LYS A 82 8.78 22.42 -21.41
N LYS A 83 9.49 21.32 -21.78
CA LYS A 83 10.48 21.35 -22.86
C LYS A 83 9.87 21.83 -24.19
N HIS A 84 8.67 21.32 -24.54
CA HIS A 84 7.99 21.70 -25.77
C HIS A 84 7.61 23.19 -25.76
N LEU A 85 7.08 23.69 -24.66
CA LEU A 85 6.71 25.09 -24.49
C LEU A 85 7.94 26.01 -24.57
N LEU A 86 9.05 25.66 -23.91
CA LEU A 86 10.32 26.40 -24.02
C LEU A 86 10.84 26.42 -25.45
N GLY A 87 10.71 25.32 -26.18
CA GLY A 87 11.04 25.27 -27.60
C GLY A 87 10.13 26.15 -28.46
N GLY A 88 8.87 26.35 -28.08
CA GLY A 88 7.95 27.30 -28.70
C GLY A 88 8.34 28.74 -28.47
N VAL A 89 8.72 29.10 -27.24
CA VAL A 89 9.24 30.40 -26.88
C VAL A 89 10.52 30.73 -27.67
N ALA A 90 11.47 29.80 -27.73
CA ALA A 90 12.70 29.94 -28.48
C ALA A 90 12.50 30.16 -29.99
N LYS A 91 11.40 29.64 -30.55
CA LYS A 91 11.00 29.83 -31.96
C LYS A 91 10.13 31.08 -32.17
N GLY A 92 9.80 31.83 -31.12
CA GLY A 92 8.98 33.03 -31.21
C GLY A 92 7.47 32.76 -31.45
N ALA A 93 6.98 31.55 -31.18
CA ALA A 93 5.57 31.19 -31.41
C ALA A 93 4.63 31.83 -30.37
N PHE A 94 5.10 32.03 -29.13
CA PHE A 94 4.37 32.67 -28.02
C PHE A 94 5.35 33.19 -26.96
N GLY A 95 4.88 34.06 -26.06
CA GLY A 95 5.67 34.59 -24.96
C GLY A 95 5.89 33.61 -23.80
N GLU A 96 6.84 33.94 -22.95
CA GLU A 96 7.19 33.13 -21.77
C GLU A 96 6.02 33.03 -20.78
N ALA A 97 5.30 34.12 -20.54
CA ALA A 97 4.12 34.18 -19.68
C ALA A 97 3.00 33.27 -20.18
N GLU A 98 2.78 33.22 -21.51
CA GLU A 98 1.80 32.30 -22.11
C GLU A 98 2.24 30.83 -21.99
N ALA A 99 3.53 30.54 -22.09
CA ALA A 99 4.07 29.20 -21.90
C ALA A 99 3.82 28.72 -20.46
N GLU A 100 4.03 29.58 -19.48
CA GLU A 100 3.76 29.27 -18.08
C GLU A 100 2.28 29.03 -17.81
N ALA A 101 1.42 29.90 -18.27
CA ALA A 101 -0.03 29.74 -18.15
C ALA A 101 -0.52 28.42 -18.77
N LYS A 102 -0.03 28.07 -19.97
CA LYS A 102 -0.34 26.78 -20.63
C LYS A 102 0.16 25.58 -19.83
N PHE A 103 1.34 25.69 -19.20
CA PHE A 103 1.88 24.62 -18.38
C PHE A 103 1.08 24.43 -17.09
N GLU A 104 0.70 25.50 -16.41
CA GLU A 104 -0.11 25.46 -15.20
C GLU A 104 -1.51 24.89 -15.48
N ALA A 105 -2.16 25.32 -16.55
CA ALA A 105 -3.45 24.76 -16.97
C ALA A 105 -3.35 23.24 -17.22
N TRP A 106 -2.30 22.80 -17.89
CA TRP A 106 -2.06 21.38 -18.11
C TRP A 106 -1.83 20.63 -16.78
N LYS A 107 -1.03 21.20 -15.87
CA LYS A 107 -0.73 20.61 -14.55
C LYS A 107 -2.00 20.48 -13.71
N ASN A 108 -2.82 21.50 -13.65
CA ASN A 108 -4.09 21.51 -12.94
C ASN A 108 -5.06 20.44 -13.48
N ASN A 109 -5.16 20.31 -14.81
CA ASN A 109 -5.99 19.31 -15.45
C ASN A 109 -5.50 17.88 -15.16
N LYS A 110 -4.20 17.65 -15.12
CA LYS A 110 -3.62 16.36 -14.72
C LYS A 110 -3.84 16.04 -13.25
N GLN A 111 -3.67 17.01 -12.36
CA GLN A 111 -3.91 16.83 -10.93
C GLN A 111 -5.37 16.52 -10.62
N SER A 112 -6.31 17.21 -11.25
CA SER A 112 -7.74 16.94 -11.09
C SER A 112 -8.11 15.53 -11.56
N GLY A 113 -7.57 15.08 -12.70
CA GLY A 113 -7.74 13.71 -13.18
C GLY A 113 -7.19 12.65 -12.23
N LEU A 114 -5.99 12.88 -11.68
CA LEU A 114 -5.39 11.97 -10.69
C LEU A 114 -6.16 11.95 -9.36
N ALA A 115 -6.65 13.10 -8.91
CA ALA A 115 -7.47 13.21 -7.70
C ALA A 115 -8.81 12.45 -7.87
N ALA A 116 -9.45 12.58 -9.04
CA ALA A 116 -10.66 11.84 -9.35
C ALA A 116 -10.45 10.31 -9.39
N LEU A 117 -9.32 9.86 -9.92
CA LEU A 117 -8.97 8.42 -9.91
C LEU A 117 -8.73 7.91 -8.48
N LYS A 118 -7.99 8.66 -7.65
CA LYS A 118 -7.77 8.31 -6.24
C LYS A 118 -9.07 8.25 -5.45
N ALA A 119 -9.94 9.23 -5.63
CA ALA A 119 -11.25 9.26 -4.98
C ALA A 119 -12.09 8.02 -5.33
N LYS A 120 -12.14 7.62 -6.61
CA LYS A 120 -12.84 6.40 -7.05
C LYS A 120 -12.26 5.12 -6.43
N GLU A 121 -10.93 5.02 -6.34
CA GLU A 121 -10.28 3.86 -5.71
C GLU A 121 -10.53 3.81 -4.20
N ASP A 122 -10.50 4.96 -3.53
CA ASP A 122 -10.78 5.04 -2.10
C ASP A 122 -12.26 4.72 -1.80
N GLU A 123 -13.19 5.16 -2.64
CA GLU A 123 -14.59 4.78 -2.54
C GLU A 123 -14.80 3.28 -2.77
N ALA A 124 -14.15 2.70 -3.77
CA ALA A 124 -14.22 1.27 -4.04
C ALA A 124 -13.67 0.45 -2.85
N LYS A 125 -12.52 0.84 -2.31
CA LYS A 125 -11.93 0.19 -1.10
C LYS A 125 -12.82 0.33 0.12
N LYS A 126 -13.45 1.49 0.33
CA LYS A 126 -14.40 1.69 1.43
C LYS A 126 -15.66 0.85 1.26
N ALA A 127 -16.18 0.74 0.04
CA ALA A 127 -17.33 -0.11 -0.25
C ALA A 127 -17.03 -1.60 -0.02
N GLU A 128 -15.87 -2.07 -0.48
CA GLU A 128 -15.41 -3.44 -0.27
C GLU A 128 -15.18 -3.74 1.22
N ALA A 129 -14.55 -2.82 1.96
CA ALA A 129 -14.34 -2.95 3.41
C ALA A 129 -15.69 -3.02 4.17
N LYS A 130 -16.68 -2.21 3.79
CA LYS A 130 -18.03 -2.28 4.38
C LYS A 130 -18.71 -3.60 4.09
N ALA A 131 -18.68 -4.06 2.84
CA ALA A 131 -19.28 -5.34 2.46
C ALA A 131 -18.62 -6.51 3.21
N ARG A 132 -17.29 -6.46 3.38
CA ARG A 132 -16.57 -7.48 4.17
C ARG A 132 -16.96 -7.45 5.64
N LEU A 133 -17.06 -6.28 6.26
CA LEU A 133 -17.51 -6.13 7.65
C LEU A 133 -18.94 -6.64 7.85
N GLU A 134 -19.85 -6.38 6.91
CA GLU A 134 -21.22 -6.90 6.96
C GLU A 134 -21.26 -8.42 6.81
N ALA A 135 -20.45 -8.98 5.92
CA ALA A 135 -20.32 -10.43 5.78
C ALA A 135 -19.74 -11.08 7.05
N GLU A 136 -18.71 -10.48 7.65
CA GLU A 136 -18.12 -10.94 8.91
C GLU A 136 -19.13 -10.89 10.07
N LYS A 137 -19.93 -9.82 10.17
CA LYS A 137 -21.00 -9.73 11.18
C LYS A 137 -22.02 -10.84 11.03
N LYS A 138 -22.49 -11.11 9.82
CA LYS A 138 -23.44 -12.21 9.55
C LYS A 138 -22.87 -13.57 9.95
N VAL A 139 -21.60 -13.84 9.59
CA VAL A 139 -20.92 -15.09 9.99
C VAL A 139 -20.76 -15.18 11.50
N ASN A 140 -20.42 -14.10 12.17
CA ASN A 140 -20.27 -14.06 13.62
C ASN A 140 -21.63 -14.25 14.34
N GLU A 141 -22.71 -13.65 13.84
CA GLU A 141 -24.06 -13.88 14.37
C GLU A 141 -24.49 -15.35 14.23
N VAL A 142 -24.23 -15.97 13.09
CA VAL A 142 -24.53 -17.41 12.89
C VAL A 142 -23.70 -18.27 13.83
N LYS A 143 -22.41 -17.98 13.99
CA LYS A 143 -21.53 -18.68 14.92
C LYS A 143 -21.96 -18.48 16.38
N ALA A 144 -22.36 -17.27 16.76
CA ALA A 144 -22.85 -16.99 18.12
C ALA A 144 -24.13 -17.75 18.43
N LYS A 145 -25.08 -17.81 17.49
CA LYS A 145 -26.31 -18.60 17.63
C LYS A 145 -26.01 -20.09 17.77
N ALA A 146 -25.15 -20.62 16.89
CA ALA A 146 -24.76 -22.04 16.97
C ALA A 146 -24.03 -22.40 18.27
N LEU A 147 -23.23 -21.46 18.81
CA LEU A 147 -22.53 -21.63 20.07
C LEU A 147 -23.50 -21.57 21.28
N ALA A 148 -24.48 -20.67 21.21
CA ALA A 148 -25.53 -20.55 22.22
C ALA A 148 -26.41 -21.82 22.24
N GLU A 149 -26.79 -22.35 21.09
CA GLU A 149 -27.54 -23.59 20.96
C GLU A 149 -26.77 -24.81 21.52
N LYS A 150 -25.46 -24.90 21.21
CA LYS A 150 -24.59 -25.94 21.77
C LYS A 150 -24.45 -25.84 23.28
N LYS A 151 -24.28 -24.63 23.83
CA LYS A 151 -24.22 -24.43 25.28
C LYS A 151 -25.54 -24.80 25.96
N ALA A 152 -26.67 -24.38 25.41
CA ALA A 152 -27.97 -24.72 25.92
C ALA A 152 -28.24 -26.24 25.86
N ALA A 153 -27.83 -26.93 24.81
CA ALA A 153 -27.91 -28.40 24.70
C ALA A 153 -26.97 -29.08 25.70
N GLU A 154 -25.80 -28.56 25.97
CA GLU A 154 -24.85 -29.10 26.96
C GLU A 154 -25.32 -28.87 28.41
N GLU A 155 -25.93 -27.72 28.72
CA GLU A 155 -26.59 -27.47 30.02
C GLU A 155 -27.81 -28.33 30.22
N ALA A 156 -28.63 -28.51 29.18
CA ALA A 156 -29.77 -29.44 29.24
C ALA A 156 -29.33 -30.88 29.44
N ALA A 157 -28.23 -31.30 28.82
CA ALA A 157 -27.68 -32.67 29.02
C ALA A 157 -27.07 -32.84 30.41
N LYS A 158 -26.45 -31.81 31.00
CA LYS A 158 -25.97 -31.83 32.38
C LYS A 158 -27.08 -31.82 33.39
N ALA A 159 -28.13 -31.04 33.18
CA ALA A 159 -29.31 -31.03 34.03
C ALA A 159 -30.07 -32.39 34.00
N ALA A 160 -30.10 -33.08 32.85
CA ALA A 160 -30.66 -34.39 32.72
C ALA A 160 -29.82 -35.54 33.37
N ALA A 161 -28.48 -35.28 33.50
CA ALA A 161 -27.58 -36.23 34.16
C ALA A 161 -27.52 -36.07 35.69
N GLU A 162 -27.96 -34.94 36.22
CA GLU A 162 -27.95 -34.63 37.67
C GLU A 162 -29.22 -35.07 38.41
N THR A 163 -30.27 -35.49 37.70
CA THR A 163 -31.53 -35.91 38.26
C THR A 163 -31.66 -37.40 38.74
N PRO A 164 -30.70 -38.34 38.57
CA PRO A 164 -30.78 -39.65 39.18
C PRO A 164 -29.88 -39.88 40.39
N ALA A 165 -29.18 -38.90 40.97
CA ALA A 165 -28.19 -39.13 42.03
C ALA A 165 -28.65 -38.73 43.47
N GLU A 166 -29.91 -38.35 43.67
CA GLU A 166 -30.42 -37.94 44.98
C GLU A 166 -31.35 -38.95 45.66
N ALA A 167 -31.28 -40.20 45.24
CA ALA A 167 -32.13 -41.23 45.81
C ALA A 167 -31.41 -42.47 46.42
N GLU A 168 -30.12 -42.38 46.77
CA GLU A 168 -29.45 -43.44 47.52
C GLU A 168 -28.22 -42.94 48.26
N ALA A 169 -28.39 -42.46 49.48
CA ALA A 169 -27.39 -42.53 50.55
C ALA A 169 -27.92 -41.94 51.86
N THR A 170 -28.75 -42.64 52.49
CA THR A 170 -28.84 -42.64 53.99
C THR A 170 -28.23 -43.95 54.44
N GLU A 171 -27.02 -43.90 54.97
CA GLU A 171 -26.54 -44.61 56.17
C GLU A 171 -25.04 -44.30 56.41
N ALA A 172 -24.80 -43.71 57.57
CA ALA A 172 -23.51 -43.59 58.18
C ALA A 172 -23.10 -44.92 58.85
N PRO A 173 -21.91 -45.11 59.52
CA PRO A 173 -21.13 -44.16 60.27
C PRO A 173 -19.59 -44.37 60.25
N ALA A 174 -18.91 -43.28 60.77
CA ALA A 174 -17.69 -43.19 61.62
C ALA A 174 -16.49 -44.12 61.38
N GLU A 175 -15.31 -43.55 61.15
CA GLU A 175 -14.24 -43.58 62.19
C GLU A 175 -12.90 -43.09 61.61
N GLU A 176 -12.26 -42.19 62.37
CA GLU A 176 -10.83 -41.99 62.62
C GLU A 176 -9.92 -41.31 61.55
N ALA A 177 -9.53 -40.15 62.00
CA ALA A 177 -8.26 -39.51 61.60
C ALA A 177 -7.04 -40.27 62.21
N PRO A 178 -5.78 -40.02 61.94
CA PRO A 178 -5.14 -38.71 61.84
C PRO A 178 -3.94 -38.52 60.87
N ALA A 179 -3.63 -37.25 60.66
CA ALA A 179 -2.32 -36.55 60.57
C ALA A 179 -1.12 -37.23 59.87
N THR A 180 -0.45 -36.45 59.05
CA THR A 180 0.89 -35.82 59.14
C THR A 180 1.33 -35.42 57.75
N GLU A 181 1.55 -34.16 57.56
CA GLU A 181 2.80 -33.38 57.57
C GLU A 181 3.75 -33.61 56.42
N ALA A 182 4.10 -32.47 55.82
CA ALA A 182 5.40 -31.92 55.45
C ALA A 182 5.89 -32.14 54.03
N ALA A 183 6.03 -31.03 53.39
CA ALA A 183 7.20 -30.29 53.00
C ALA A 183 7.91 -30.65 51.69
N ALA A 184 8.09 -29.61 50.95
CA ALA A 184 9.30 -29.12 50.26
C ALA A 184 9.86 -29.98 49.11
N GLU A 185 9.90 -29.47 47.96
CA GLU A 185 10.92 -28.66 47.28
C GLU A 185 10.44 -28.12 45.97
#